data_9b412e40b7bc11138fe5d19126ed4012
#
_entry.id   9b412e40b7bc11138fe5d19126ed4012
#
_cell.length_a   1.000
_cell.length_b   1.000
_cell.length_c   1.000
_cell.angle_alpha   90.00
_cell.angle_beta   90.00
_cell.angle_gamma   90.00
#
_symmetry.space_group_name_H-M   'P 1'
#
loop_
_entity.id
_entity.type
_entity.pdbx_description
1 polymer ?
#
loop_
_entity_poly.entity_id
_entity_poly.type
_entity_poly.pdbx_seq_one_letter_code
_entity_poly.pdbx_strand_id
1 'polypeptide(L)'
;MLKSYVPPFPKLSFLKKHFLTIGLALLTIQSSLGHAETRNTLARTTFETTLSNGLKVIIREDNRSPMVMTQIWYGVGSSDESGNLLGISHVLEHMMFKGTNKVPNDEFTRLSRLYGGSVNASTFTNYTNYYQLYPKTYLPMALELESDRMSNLLLRQQDFEPEIKVVMEERRLRTDDNPRSLAFERFKWISYPTSHYRQPVIGYMKNLQNIQLEDVKKWYRDWYTPNNAILIIVGDVDSESTLLQVQKYFGDIPARKTPPRNDVLEFDRVGYRHMELNLPVQVPNLYMAWNVRSLVTAKNPQDAYALTIIKNVLDSGISSRLQDRLVRDKKVLTAISVSYDPYNRGDSLLSISALPTDGVSLQDAEKAIQSEIDLLKTELIQAEEVERVTAKFVSNLVYSQDDIAGQTKMIGNLEINGLSFRLMDELPKHFETVTPQDIQRVANSYFVRDNLSTLYLSPVPPENKAQ
;
A
#
# COMPACT_ATOMS: atom_id res chain seq x y z
N MET A 1 -2.29 -29.96 41.61
CA MET A 1 -1.05 -30.05 42.46
C MET A 1 0.11 -30.43 41.56
N LEU A 2 0.94 -29.49 41.18
CA LEU A 2 2.31 -29.72 40.68
C LEU A 2 3.07 -28.42 40.93
N LYS A 3 4.06 -28.52 41.79
CA LYS A 3 4.88 -27.45 42.36
C LYS A 3 5.93 -26.98 41.33
N SER A 4 6.06 -25.68 41.20
CA SER A 4 7.17 -24.96 40.58
C SER A 4 8.48 -25.18 41.31
N TYR A 5 9.55 -25.47 40.56
CA TYR A 5 10.92 -25.53 41.05
C TYR A 5 11.72 -24.36 40.45
N VAL A 6 12.27 -23.52 41.32
CA VAL A 6 13.19 -22.40 40.98
C VAL A 6 14.52 -22.69 41.67
N PRO A 7 15.66 -22.75 40.98
CA PRO A 7 16.95 -22.85 41.62
C PRO A 7 17.53 -21.46 41.94
N PRO A 8 18.36 -21.33 43.03
CA PRO A 8 18.86 -20.07 43.57
C PRO A 8 20.18 -19.60 42.93
N PHE A 9 20.35 -18.27 42.87
CA PHE A 9 21.57 -17.57 42.45
C PHE A 9 22.70 -17.68 43.51
N PRO A 10 23.98 -17.76 43.09
CA PRO A 10 25.10 -17.69 44.05
C PRO A 10 25.49 -16.22 44.32
N LYS A 11 25.84 -16.01 45.61
CA LYS A 11 26.27 -14.74 46.20
C LYS A 11 27.73 -14.41 45.86
N LEU A 12 27.99 -13.15 45.47
CA LEU A 12 29.33 -12.56 45.43
C LEU A 12 29.80 -12.26 46.85
N SER A 13 31.00 -12.69 47.19
CA SER A 13 31.74 -12.25 48.37
C SER A 13 32.98 -11.43 47.99
N PHE A 14 33.13 -10.33 48.70
CA PHE A 14 34.18 -9.32 48.70
C PHE A 14 35.61 -9.86 48.80
N LEU A 15 36.58 -9.18 48.17
CA LEU A 15 37.88 -8.94 48.74
C LEU A 15 38.43 -7.54 48.38
N LYS A 16 38.91 -6.87 49.42
CA LYS A 16 39.42 -5.48 49.47
C LYS A 16 40.92 -5.40 49.19
N LYS A 17 41.32 -4.25 48.63
CA LYS A 17 42.54 -3.45 48.82
C LYS A 17 43.87 -3.99 48.34
N HIS A 18 44.53 -3.24 47.45
CA HIS A 18 45.85 -2.64 47.77
C HIS A 18 46.09 -1.40 46.90
N PHE A 19 46.41 -0.28 47.56
CA PHE A 19 47.01 0.93 46.98
C PHE A 19 48.50 0.67 46.78
N LEU A 20 49.07 1.08 45.65
CA LEU A 20 50.41 1.70 45.64
C LEU A 20 50.58 2.63 44.42
N THR A 21 51.21 3.72 44.67
CA THR A 21 51.45 4.97 43.97
C THR A 21 52.59 4.88 42.92
N ILE A 22 52.57 5.92 42.04
CA ILE A 22 53.69 6.61 41.35
C ILE A 22 54.02 6.15 39.93
N GLY A 23 53.92 7.14 39.02
CA GLY A 23 54.56 7.12 37.70
C GLY A 23 53.91 8.11 36.73
N LEU A 24 54.28 9.42 36.89
CA LEU A 24 54.01 10.49 35.94
C LEU A 24 54.77 10.18 34.65
N ALA A 25 54.08 9.80 33.56
CA ALA A 25 54.65 9.82 32.23
C ALA A 25 53.66 10.58 31.34
N LEU A 26 54.02 11.81 30.94
CA LEU A 26 53.40 12.56 29.88
C LEU A 26 53.58 11.77 28.57
N LEU A 27 52.56 11.07 28.15
CA LEU A 27 52.43 10.60 26.79
C LEU A 27 51.38 11.49 26.09
N THR A 28 51.87 12.30 25.16
CA THR A 28 51.09 13.03 24.19
C THR A 28 50.20 12.05 23.42
N ILE A 29 48.94 11.99 23.79
CA ILE A 29 47.92 11.31 22.98
C ILE A 29 47.62 12.25 21.81
N GLN A 30 48.27 11.98 20.69
CA GLN A 30 47.77 12.45 19.39
C GLN A 30 46.36 11.86 19.27
N SER A 31 45.36 12.74 19.36
CA SER A 31 44.01 12.45 18.96
C SER A 31 44.00 12.12 17.46
N SER A 32 44.19 10.87 17.12
CA SER A 32 43.70 10.35 15.86
C SER A 32 42.16 10.53 15.88
N LEU A 33 41.73 11.65 15.32
CA LEU A 33 40.37 11.76 14.79
C LEU A 33 40.20 10.58 13.82
N GLY A 34 39.72 9.47 14.33
CA GLY A 34 39.16 8.43 13.53
C GLY A 34 38.05 9.09 12.70
N HIS A 35 38.39 9.33 11.44
CA HIS A 35 37.34 9.53 10.45
C HIS A 35 36.42 8.32 10.63
N ALA A 36 35.22 8.56 11.19
CA ALA A 36 34.14 7.65 10.98
C ALA A 36 34.02 7.56 9.45
N GLU A 37 34.60 6.51 8.87
CA GLU A 37 34.21 6.10 7.54
C GLU A 37 32.70 6.05 7.58
N THR A 38 32.07 7.04 7.00
CA THR A 38 30.72 6.95 6.53
C THR A 38 30.65 5.58 5.87
N ARG A 39 30.00 4.63 6.52
CA ARG A 39 29.59 3.39 5.86
C ARG A 39 28.94 3.85 4.58
N ASN A 40 29.68 3.76 3.50
CA ASN A 40 29.12 3.78 2.17
C ASN A 40 28.00 2.76 2.25
N THR A 41 26.76 3.22 2.36
CA THR A 41 25.62 2.40 2.01
C THR A 41 25.96 1.93 0.62
N LEU A 42 26.35 0.65 0.49
CA LEU A 42 26.65 0.02 -0.78
C LEU A 42 25.50 0.42 -1.70
N ALA A 43 25.81 1.28 -2.68
CA ALA A 43 24.80 1.77 -3.61
C ALA A 43 24.22 0.51 -4.25
N ARG A 44 22.99 0.17 -3.87
CA ARG A 44 22.35 -1.06 -4.34
C ARG A 44 22.22 -0.94 -5.84
N THR A 45 22.92 -1.77 -6.57
CA THR A 45 22.92 -1.75 -8.02
C THR A 45 21.51 -2.13 -8.48
N THR A 46 20.85 -1.22 -9.20
CA THR A 46 19.54 -1.50 -9.79
C THR A 46 19.71 -1.45 -11.31
N PHE A 47 19.41 -2.55 -11.94
CA PHE A 47 19.44 -2.72 -13.38
C PHE A 47 18.02 -2.64 -13.94
N GLU A 48 17.83 -1.94 -15.06
CA GLU A 48 16.55 -1.80 -15.74
C GLU A 48 16.72 -2.07 -17.23
N THR A 49 15.81 -2.85 -17.80
CA THR A 49 15.73 -3.08 -19.24
C THR A 49 14.30 -3.39 -19.66
N THR A 50 14.06 -3.37 -20.98
CA THR A 50 12.81 -3.85 -21.59
C THR A 50 13.15 -4.89 -22.62
N LEU A 51 12.56 -6.10 -22.51
CA LEU A 51 12.73 -7.16 -23.47
C LEU A 51 12.09 -6.80 -24.83
N SER A 52 12.47 -7.52 -25.88
CA SER A 52 11.92 -7.31 -27.23
C SER A 52 10.39 -7.46 -27.31
N ASN A 53 9.80 -8.25 -26.42
CA ASN A 53 8.36 -8.44 -26.29
C ASN A 53 7.66 -7.39 -25.41
N GLY A 54 8.38 -6.37 -24.95
CA GLY A 54 7.86 -5.27 -24.17
C GLY A 54 7.79 -5.50 -22.64
N LEU A 55 8.24 -6.66 -22.14
CA LEU A 55 8.32 -6.89 -20.69
C LEU A 55 9.38 -5.96 -20.08
N LYS A 56 8.97 -5.08 -19.19
CA LYS A 56 9.89 -4.28 -18.39
C LYS A 56 10.45 -5.13 -17.25
N VAL A 57 11.77 -5.12 -17.09
CA VAL A 57 12.49 -5.91 -16.08
C VAL A 57 13.33 -4.98 -15.22
N ILE A 58 13.17 -5.08 -13.90
CA ILE A 58 13.96 -4.35 -12.92
C ILE A 58 14.58 -5.37 -11.96
N ILE A 59 15.91 -5.36 -11.87
CA ILE A 59 16.69 -6.25 -11.01
C ILE A 59 17.46 -5.37 -10.02
N ARG A 60 17.26 -5.62 -8.71
CA ARG A 60 17.98 -4.91 -7.65
C ARG A 60 18.74 -5.91 -6.79
N GLU A 61 20.05 -5.77 -6.76
CA GLU A 61 20.93 -6.63 -5.98
C GLU A 61 20.87 -6.27 -4.49
N ASP A 62 20.57 -7.26 -3.64
CA ASP A 62 20.59 -7.14 -2.19
C ASP A 62 21.06 -8.44 -1.55
N ASN A 63 22.36 -8.52 -1.31
CA ASN A 63 23.06 -9.73 -0.87
C ASN A 63 23.06 -9.88 0.68
N ARG A 64 22.26 -9.12 1.41
CA ARG A 64 22.21 -9.20 2.88
C ARG A 64 21.56 -10.47 3.41
N SER A 65 20.78 -11.16 2.60
CA SER A 65 20.13 -12.43 2.91
C SER A 65 20.18 -13.33 1.67
N PRO A 66 20.37 -14.67 1.79
CA PRO A 66 20.41 -15.60 0.66
C PRO A 66 19.00 -15.85 0.08
N MET A 67 18.19 -14.83 -0.01
CA MET A 67 16.80 -14.86 -0.48
C MET A 67 16.64 -14.01 -1.73
N VAL A 68 15.66 -14.37 -2.55
CA VAL A 68 15.23 -13.59 -3.71
C VAL A 68 13.70 -13.46 -3.72
N MET A 69 13.23 -12.27 -4.02
CA MET A 69 11.82 -12.00 -4.26
C MET A 69 11.61 -11.64 -5.72
N THR A 70 10.67 -12.30 -6.36
CA THR A 70 10.18 -11.94 -7.69
C THR A 70 8.75 -11.41 -7.55
N GLN A 71 8.45 -10.32 -8.24
CA GLN A 71 7.09 -9.82 -8.38
C GLN A 71 6.80 -9.48 -9.83
N ILE A 72 5.66 -9.95 -10.32
CA ILE A 72 5.13 -9.48 -11.60
C ILE A 72 3.91 -8.63 -11.37
N TRP A 73 3.87 -7.49 -12.03
CA TRP A 73 2.83 -6.48 -11.91
C TRP A 73 2.17 -6.29 -13.26
N TYR A 74 0.87 -6.59 -13.36
CA TYR A 74 0.08 -6.34 -14.55
C TYR A 74 -0.66 -5.01 -14.42
N GLY A 75 -0.56 -4.16 -15.45
CA GLY A 75 -1.20 -2.85 -15.50
C GLY A 75 -2.71 -2.95 -15.73
N VAL A 76 -3.41 -3.70 -14.87
CA VAL A 76 -4.87 -3.87 -14.90
C VAL A 76 -5.39 -4.14 -13.49
N GLY A 77 -6.47 -3.45 -13.13
CA GLY A 77 -7.15 -3.60 -11.85
C GLY A 77 -8.61 -3.15 -11.92
N SER A 78 -9.25 -2.93 -10.79
CA SER A 78 -10.69 -2.63 -10.77
C SER A 78 -11.04 -1.33 -11.50
N SER A 79 -10.12 -0.37 -11.64
CA SER A 79 -10.38 0.86 -12.40
C SER A 79 -10.48 0.63 -13.91
N ASP A 80 -9.98 -0.47 -14.43
CA ASP A 80 -10.02 -0.81 -15.85
C ASP A 80 -11.28 -1.63 -16.23
N GLU A 81 -12.03 -2.06 -15.22
CA GLU A 81 -13.28 -2.81 -15.39
C GLU A 81 -14.45 -1.90 -15.77
N SER A 82 -15.45 -2.46 -16.44
CA SER A 82 -16.64 -1.70 -16.86
C SER A 82 -17.88 -2.57 -17.01
N GLY A 83 -19.04 -1.93 -16.98
CA GLY A 83 -20.32 -2.59 -17.22
C GLY A 83 -20.62 -3.71 -16.21
N ASN A 84 -20.85 -4.91 -16.71
CA ASN A 84 -21.20 -6.07 -15.90
C ASN A 84 -20.00 -6.88 -15.40
N LEU A 85 -18.77 -6.44 -15.68
CA LEU A 85 -17.54 -7.20 -15.39
C LEU A 85 -16.82 -6.70 -14.13
N LEU A 86 -17.47 -5.90 -13.27
CA LEU A 86 -16.83 -5.43 -12.04
C LEU A 86 -16.48 -6.60 -11.12
N GLY A 87 -15.22 -6.68 -10.71
CA GLY A 87 -14.63 -7.78 -9.93
C GLY A 87 -13.89 -8.82 -10.77
N ILE A 88 -13.88 -8.71 -12.10
CA ILE A 88 -13.27 -9.73 -12.97
C ILE A 88 -11.75 -9.84 -12.77
N SER A 89 -11.05 -8.73 -12.46
CA SER A 89 -9.61 -8.77 -12.15
C SER A 89 -9.32 -9.62 -10.92
N HIS A 90 -10.15 -9.50 -9.88
CA HIS A 90 -10.03 -10.30 -8.66
C HIS A 90 -10.43 -11.76 -8.89
N VAL A 91 -11.46 -12.02 -9.68
CA VAL A 91 -11.82 -13.39 -10.10
C VAL A 91 -10.67 -14.04 -10.87
N LEU A 92 -10.03 -13.32 -11.80
CA LEU A 92 -8.87 -13.85 -12.51
C LEU A 92 -7.68 -14.08 -11.58
N GLU A 93 -7.44 -13.20 -10.59
CA GLU A 93 -6.40 -13.42 -9.57
C GLU A 93 -6.54 -14.80 -8.92
N HIS A 94 -7.75 -15.16 -8.47
CA HIS A 94 -8.05 -16.48 -7.90
C HIS A 94 -7.80 -17.61 -8.91
N MET A 95 -8.23 -17.42 -10.16
CA MET A 95 -8.06 -18.42 -11.21
C MET A 95 -6.60 -18.65 -11.59
N MET A 96 -5.71 -17.66 -11.39
CA MET A 96 -4.28 -17.77 -11.67
C MET A 96 -3.56 -18.86 -10.84
N PHE A 97 -4.18 -19.35 -9.77
CA PHE A 97 -3.65 -20.44 -8.94
C PHE A 97 -4.21 -21.82 -9.31
N LYS A 98 -5.08 -21.93 -10.34
CA LYS A 98 -5.72 -23.21 -10.74
C LYS A 98 -4.88 -24.05 -11.70
N GLY A 99 -3.68 -23.58 -12.02
CA GLY A 99 -2.63 -24.34 -12.70
C GLY A 99 -2.60 -24.23 -14.22
N THR A 100 -1.59 -24.87 -14.76
CA THR A 100 -1.28 -25.00 -16.18
C THR A 100 -1.18 -26.48 -16.55
N ASN A 101 -0.91 -26.81 -17.83
CA ASN A 101 -0.59 -28.19 -18.20
C ASN A 101 0.70 -28.70 -17.54
N LYS A 102 1.65 -27.82 -17.29
CA LYS A 102 2.95 -28.13 -16.69
C LYS A 102 2.86 -28.25 -15.17
N VAL A 103 2.08 -27.38 -14.55
CA VAL A 103 1.92 -27.27 -13.11
C VAL A 103 0.41 -27.31 -12.80
N PRO A 104 -0.22 -28.49 -12.78
CA PRO A 104 -1.66 -28.63 -12.70
C PRO A 104 -2.18 -28.38 -11.28
N ASN A 105 -3.41 -27.89 -11.18
CA ASN A 105 -4.15 -27.68 -9.93
C ASN A 105 -3.37 -26.79 -8.92
N ASP A 106 -3.36 -27.17 -7.63
CA ASP A 106 -2.68 -26.46 -6.56
C ASP A 106 -1.18 -26.75 -6.45
N GLU A 107 -0.59 -27.39 -7.47
CA GLU A 107 0.80 -27.81 -7.49
C GLU A 107 1.76 -26.61 -7.38
N PHE A 108 1.38 -25.46 -7.92
CA PHE A 108 2.15 -24.21 -7.76
C PHE A 108 2.37 -23.88 -6.27
N THR A 109 1.31 -23.88 -5.49
CA THR A 109 1.39 -23.58 -4.03
C THR A 109 2.11 -24.71 -3.29
N ARG A 110 1.91 -25.97 -3.68
CA ARG A 110 2.58 -27.13 -3.08
C ARG A 110 4.09 -27.08 -3.32
N LEU A 111 4.53 -26.84 -4.55
CA LEU A 111 5.95 -26.69 -4.90
C LEU A 111 6.59 -25.53 -4.15
N SER A 112 5.90 -24.40 -4.05
CA SER A 112 6.39 -23.23 -3.34
C SER A 112 6.72 -23.57 -1.88
N ARG A 113 5.80 -24.22 -1.18
CA ARG A 113 6.03 -24.66 0.20
C ARG A 113 7.14 -25.71 0.32
N LEU A 114 7.21 -26.66 -0.61
CA LEU A 114 8.21 -27.73 -0.63
C LEU A 114 9.64 -27.16 -0.71
N TYR A 115 9.83 -26.10 -1.48
CA TYR A 115 11.12 -25.43 -1.66
C TYR A 115 11.35 -24.26 -0.72
N GLY A 116 10.59 -24.17 0.37
CA GLY A 116 10.76 -23.16 1.42
C GLY A 116 10.36 -21.75 0.99
N GLY A 117 9.52 -21.64 -0.04
CA GLY A 117 9.05 -20.38 -0.56
C GLY A 117 7.68 -19.95 0.00
N SER A 118 7.34 -18.70 -0.29
CA SER A 118 6.05 -18.10 -0.02
C SER A 118 5.55 -17.41 -1.27
N VAL A 119 4.28 -17.62 -1.61
CA VAL A 119 3.65 -17.03 -2.79
C VAL A 119 2.30 -16.45 -2.42
N ASN A 120 1.95 -15.35 -3.05
CA ASN A 120 0.62 -14.75 -2.94
C ASN A 120 0.38 -13.80 -4.11
N ALA A 121 -0.81 -13.20 -4.15
CA ALA A 121 -1.22 -12.20 -5.10
C ALA A 121 -2.08 -11.13 -4.43
N SER A 122 -2.30 -10.04 -5.14
CA SER A 122 -3.23 -9.01 -4.71
C SER A 122 -3.73 -8.21 -5.91
N THR A 123 -5.01 -7.99 -5.97
CA THR A 123 -5.65 -7.07 -6.91
C THR A 123 -5.92 -5.73 -6.23
N PHE A 124 -5.56 -4.67 -6.91
CA PHE A 124 -5.79 -3.30 -6.50
C PHE A 124 -6.58 -2.51 -7.56
N THR A 125 -6.76 -1.25 -7.31
CA THR A 125 -7.50 -0.40 -8.23
C THR A 125 -6.79 -0.26 -9.58
N ASN A 126 -5.45 -0.11 -9.60
CA ASN A 126 -4.69 0.16 -10.81
C ASN A 126 -3.90 -1.05 -11.36
N TYR A 127 -3.77 -2.10 -10.61
CA TYR A 127 -2.90 -3.23 -10.95
C TYR A 127 -3.31 -4.51 -10.25
N THR A 128 -2.82 -5.62 -10.78
CA THR A 128 -2.81 -6.94 -10.11
C THR A 128 -1.37 -7.42 -10.06
N ASN A 129 -0.88 -7.82 -8.89
CA ASN A 129 0.49 -8.31 -8.74
C ASN A 129 0.53 -9.69 -8.13
N TYR A 130 1.56 -10.44 -8.50
CA TYR A 130 1.87 -11.78 -7.99
C TYR A 130 3.30 -11.77 -7.49
N TYR A 131 3.55 -12.35 -6.33
CA TYR A 131 4.88 -12.38 -5.76
C TYR A 131 5.27 -13.76 -5.26
N GLN A 132 6.56 -14.02 -5.32
CA GLN A 132 7.20 -15.24 -4.89
C GLN A 132 8.47 -14.88 -4.14
N LEU A 133 8.65 -15.44 -2.95
CA LEU A 133 9.85 -15.31 -2.13
C LEU A 133 10.47 -16.70 -1.96
N TYR A 134 11.75 -16.85 -2.32
CA TYR A 134 12.47 -18.11 -2.22
C TYR A 134 13.92 -17.92 -1.76
N PRO A 135 14.58 -19.00 -1.25
CA PRO A 135 16.04 -19.08 -1.28
C PRO A 135 16.55 -18.86 -2.71
N LYS A 136 17.65 -18.12 -2.89
CA LYS A 136 18.14 -17.67 -4.22
C LYS A 136 18.36 -18.81 -5.22
N THR A 137 18.68 -20.02 -4.75
CA THR A 137 18.88 -21.19 -5.59
C THR A 137 17.64 -21.60 -6.38
N TYR A 138 16.44 -21.16 -5.96
CA TYR A 138 15.17 -21.48 -6.61
C TYR A 138 14.65 -20.36 -7.52
N LEU A 139 15.45 -19.31 -7.78
CA LEU A 139 15.08 -18.26 -8.73
C LEU A 139 14.70 -18.81 -10.12
N PRO A 140 15.45 -19.77 -10.73
CA PRO A 140 15.07 -20.32 -12.03
C PRO A 140 13.68 -20.97 -12.02
N MET A 141 13.32 -21.67 -10.93
CA MET A 141 12.00 -22.26 -10.75
C MET A 141 10.92 -21.18 -10.62
N ALA A 142 11.17 -20.12 -9.84
CA ALA A 142 10.23 -19.03 -9.68
C ALA A 142 9.90 -18.34 -11.02
N LEU A 143 10.93 -18.10 -11.84
CA LEU A 143 10.78 -17.51 -13.18
C LEU A 143 10.04 -18.45 -14.13
N GLU A 144 10.33 -19.75 -14.08
CA GLU A 144 9.67 -20.77 -14.89
C GLU A 144 8.18 -20.87 -14.56
N LEU A 145 7.84 -20.94 -13.28
CA LEU A 145 6.46 -20.99 -12.80
C LEU A 145 5.65 -19.74 -13.21
N GLU A 146 6.27 -18.56 -13.10
CA GLU A 146 5.62 -17.29 -13.42
C GLU A 146 5.39 -17.13 -14.93
N SER A 147 6.40 -17.45 -15.74
CA SER A 147 6.29 -17.37 -17.20
C SER A 147 5.27 -18.37 -17.76
N ASP A 148 5.18 -19.55 -17.15
CA ASP A 148 4.22 -20.59 -17.53
C ASP A 148 2.78 -20.13 -17.25
N ARG A 149 2.49 -19.59 -16.06
CA ARG A 149 1.14 -19.09 -15.78
C ARG A 149 0.76 -17.81 -16.53
N MET A 150 1.74 -16.97 -16.95
CA MET A 150 1.49 -15.85 -17.84
C MET A 150 0.99 -16.30 -19.22
N SER A 151 1.45 -17.47 -19.69
CA SER A 151 1.24 -17.93 -21.07
C SER A 151 0.24 -19.06 -21.20
N ASN A 152 0.18 -19.96 -20.22
CA ASN A 152 -0.41 -21.29 -20.34
C ASN A 152 -1.46 -21.60 -19.26
N LEU A 153 -2.03 -20.55 -18.62
CA LEU A 153 -3.05 -20.74 -17.61
C LEU A 153 -4.25 -21.53 -18.16
N LEU A 154 -4.67 -22.55 -17.42
CA LEU A 154 -5.83 -23.37 -17.74
C LEU A 154 -7.07 -22.78 -17.08
N LEU A 155 -7.88 -22.11 -17.88
CA LEU A 155 -9.18 -21.59 -17.45
C LEU A 155 -10.26 -22.61 -17.81
N ARG A 156 -10.56 -23.53 -16.87
CA ARG A 156 -11.51 -24.64 -17.04
C ARG A 156 -12.79 -24.38 -16.27
N GLN A 157 -13.92 -24.81 -16.81
CA GLN A 157 -15.23 -24.62 -16.17
C GLN A 157 -15.31 -25.26 -14.78
N GLN A 158 -14.73 -26.46 -14.64
CA GLN A 158 -14.69 -27.18 -13.38
C GLN A 158 -13.93 -26.47 -12.25
N ASP A 159 -12.99 -25.55 -12.60
CA ASP A 159 -12.23 -24.75 -11.62
C ASP A 159 -12.92 -23.41 -11.37
N PHE A 160 -13.56 -22.86 -12.40
CA PHE A 160 -14.25 -21.57 -12.31
C PHE A 160 -15.53 -21.62 -11.45
N GLU A 161 -16.36 -22.64 -11.64
CA GLU A 161 -17.65 -22.73 -10.93
C GLU A 161 -17.54 -22.78 -9.40
N PRO A 162 -16.61 -23.51 -8.80
CA PRO A 162 -16.40 -23.42 -7.36
C PRO A 162 -15.71 -22.09 -6.97
N GLU A 163 -14.77 -21.59 -7.78
CA GLU A 163 -13.98 -20.43 -7.39
C GLU A 163 -14.77 -19.12 -7.42
N ILE A 164 -15.67 -18.93 -8.39
CA ILE A 164 -16.54 -17.75 -8.39
C ILE A 164 -17.43 -17.72 -7.14
N LYS A 165 -17.84 -18.88 -6.61
CA LYS A 165 -18.59 -18.97 -5.35
C LYS A 165 -17.75 -18.59 -4.14
N VAL A 166 -16.45 -18.96 -4.15
CA VAL A 166 -15.50 -18.52 -3.12
C VAL A 166 -15.38 -17.00 -3.13
N VAL A 167 -15.21 -16.36 -4.30
CA VAL A 167 -15.15 -14.89 -4.43
C VAL A 167 -16.47 -14.24 -3.97
N MET A 168 -17.62 -14.83 -4.31
CA MET A 168 -18.94 -14.35 -3.84
C MET A 168 -19.07 -14.43 -2.32
N GLU A 169 -18.56 -15.51 -1.70
CA GLU A 169 -18.57 -15.66 -0.25
C GLU A 169 -17.61 -14.68 0.43
N GLU A 170 -16.44 -14.49 -0.15
CA GLU A 170 -15.50 -13.45 0.30
C GLU A 170 -16.13 -12.05 0.23
N ARG A 171 -16.86 -11.73 -0.84
CA ARG A 171 -17.63 -10.49 -0.95
C ARG A 171 -18.62 -10.33 0.21
N ARG A 172 -19.38 -11.37 0.54
CA ARG A 172 -20.30 -11.33 1.69
C ARG A 172 -19.57 -11.03 2.98
N LEU A 173 -18.57 -11.86 3.31
CA LEU A 173 -17.83 -11.75 4.57
C LEU A 173 -17.10 -10.43 4.74
N ARG A 174 -16.44 -9.94 3.68
CA ARG A 174 -15.61 -8.74 3.76
C ARG A 174 -16.39 -7.44 3.60
N THR A 175 -17.54 -7.47 2.91
CA THR A 175 -18.24 -6.23 2.56
C THR A 175 -19.72 -6.28 2.93
N ASP A 176 -20.51 -7.25 2.41
CA ASP A 176 -21.98 -7.19 2.53
C ASP A 176 -22.43 -7.41 3.98
N ASP A 177 -21.78 -8.31 4.72
CA ASP A 177 -22.04 -8.61 6.14
C ASP A 177 -21.21 -7.71 7.08
N ASN A 178 -20.38 -6.81 6.54
CA ASN A 178 -19.60 -5.85 7.31
C ASN A 178 -20.13 -4.42 7.10
N PRO A 179 -20.92 -3.89 8.03
CA PRO A 179 -21.57 -2.59 7.84
C PRO A 179 -20.60 -1.43 7.60
N ARG A 180 -19.41 -1.47 8.21
CA ARG A 180 -18.39 -0.42 8.02
C ARG A 180 -17.76 -0.49 6.63
N SER A 181 -17.46 -1.70 6.16
CA SER A 181 -16.93 -1.90 4.80
C SER A 181 -17.95 -1.49 3.75
N LEU A 182 -19.22 -1.85 3.96
CA LEU A 182 -20.32 -1.45 3.08
C LEU A 182 -20.51 0.07 3.06
N ALA A 183 -20.44 0.73 4.22
CA ALA A 183 -20.50 2.19 4.32
C ALA A 183 -19.32 2.85 3.59
N PHE A 184 -18.10 2.32 3.76
CA PHE A 184 -16.92 2.84 3.08
C PHE A 184 -17.00 2.67 1.55
N GLU A 185 -17.52 1.55 1.06
CA GLU A 185 -17.76 1.35 -0.37
C GLU A 185 -18.73 2.39 -0.93
N ARG A 186 -19.84 2.67 -0.24
CA ARG A 186 -20.79 3.73 -0.63
C ARG A 186 -20.18 5.13 -0.51
N PHE A 187 -19.32 5.34 0.49
CA PHE A 187 -18.58 6.58 0.62
C PHE A 187 -17.65 6.84 -0.56
N LYS A 188 -16.94 5.80 -1.04
CA LYS A 188 -16.13 5.90 -2.28
C LYS A 188 -16.97 6.32 -3.49
N TRP A 189 -18.20 5.84 -3.58
CA TRP A 189 -19.11 6.21 -4.66
C TRP A 189 -19.38 7.72 -4.73
N ILE A 190 -19.65 8.37 -3.59
CA ILE A 190 -19.88 9.81 -3.57
C ILE A 190 -18.57 10.61 -3.63
N SER A 191 -17.44 10.00 -3.22
CA SER A 191 -16.14 10.66 -3.22
C SER A 191 -15.49 10.69 -4.61
N TYR A 192 -15.85 9.74 -5.49
CA TYR A 192 -15.37 9.64 -6.88
C TYR A 192 -16.55 9.56 -7.85
N PRO A 193 -17.32 10.67 -8.06
CA PRO A 193 -18.52 10.63 -8.91
C PRO A 193 -18.24 10.31 -10.37
N THR A 194 -17.08 10.64 -10.91
CA THR A 194 -16.72 10.38 -12.32
C THR A 194 -15.60 9.35 -12.46
N SER A 195 -14.62 9.36 -11.56
CA SER A 195 -13.49 8.44 -11.63
C SER A 195 -13.88 6.98 -11.40
N HIS A 196 -13.28 6.08 -12.16
CA HIS A 196 -13.40 4.63 -11.97
C HIS A 196 -12.87 4.13 -10.61
N TYR A 197 -12.19 4.96 -9.84
CA TYR A 197 -11.75 4.63 -8.47
C TYR A 197 -12.88 4.36 -7.48
N ARG A 198 -14.11 4.74 -7.82
CA ARG A 198 -15.31 4.39 -7.02
C ARG A 198 -15.60 2.89 -6.98
N GLN A 199 -15.11 2.13 -7.97
CA GLN A 199 -15.47 0.72 -8.12
C GLN A 199 -14.77 -0.15 -7.05
N PRO A 200 -15.49 -1.10 -6.43
CA PRO A 200 -14.89 -2.02 -5.49
C PRO A 200 -14.02 -3.06 -6.22
N VAL A 201 -12.85 -3.35 -5.67
CA VAL A 201 -11.93 -4.34 -6.24
C VAL A 201 -12.56 -5.72 -6.36
N ILE A 202 -13.33 -6.13 -5.34
CA ILE A 202 -14.01 -7.44 -5.33
C ILE A 202 -15.26 -7.49 -6.25
N GLY A 203 -15.69 -6.35 -6.80
CA GLY A 203 -16.92 -6.24 -7.58
C GLY A 203 -18.18 -6.24 -6.71
N TYR A 204 -19.35 -6.07 -7.36
CA TYR A 204 -20.66 -6.22 -6.70
C TYR A 204 -21.20 -7.62 -6.87
N MET A 205 -21.99 -8.11 -5.91
CA MET A 205 -22.59 -9.46 -5.96
C MET A 205 -23.31 -9.71 -7.29
N LYS A 206 -24.09 -8.73 -7.80
CA LYS A 206 -24.77 -8.84 -9.10
C LYS A 206 -23.80 -9.03 -10.27
N ASN A 207 -22.65 -8.39 -10.25
CA ASN A 207 -21.63 -8.57 -11.30
C ASN A 207 -21.01 -9.97 -11.20
N LEU A 208 -20.60 -10.40 -10.00
CA LEU A 208 -20.00 -11.72 -9.76
C LEU A 208 -20.92 -12.86 -10.21
N GLN A 209 -22.25 -12.72 -10.00
CA GLN A 209 -23.25 -13.69 -10.45
C GLN A 209 -23.36 -13.79 -11.98
N ASN A 210 -22.94 -12.76 -12.72
CA ASN A 210 -23.08 -12.68 -14.18
C ASN A 210 -21.77 -12.93 -14.94
N ILE A 211 -20.60 -12.84 -14.29
CA ILE A 211 -19.30 -13.14 -14.91
C ILE A 211 -19.30 -14.60 -15.37
N GLN A 212 -18.91 -14.82 -16.63
CA GLN A 212 -18.78 -16.13 -17.24
C GLN A 212 -17.29 -16.47 -17.46
N LEU A 213 -16.98 -17.76 -17.57
CA LEU A 213 -15.62 -18.21 -17.85
C LEU A 213 -15.01 -17.56 -19.10
N GLU A 214 -15.82 -17.36 -20.14
CA GLU A 214 -15.35 -16.72 -21.39
C GLU A 214 -14.95 -15.26 -21.19
N ASP A 215 -15.58 -14.54 -20.24
CA ASP A 215 -15.17 -13.19 -19.86
C ASP A 215 -13.79 -13.22 -19.22
N VAL A 216 -13.57 -14.18 -18.30
CA VAL A 216 -12.28 -14.37 -17.60
C VAL A 216 -11.17 -14.75 -18.59
N LYS A 217 -11.45 -15.66 -19.55
CA LYS A 217 -10.53 -16.01 -20.64
C LYS A 217 -10.16 -14.79 -21.50
N LYS A 218 -11.17 -13.98 -21.82
CA LYS A 218 -10.96 -12.74 -22.58
C LYS A 218 -10.11 -11.75 -21.78
N TRP A 219 -10.41 -11.56 -20.49
CA TRP A 219 -9.66 -10.67 -19.60
C TRP A 219 -8.21 -11.08 -19.48
N TYR A 220 -7.93 -12.37 -19.26
CA TYR A 220 -6.59 -12.93 -19.25
C TYR A 220 -5.84 -12.69 -20.56
N ARG A 221 -6.47 -12.98 -21.70
CA ARG A 221 -5.86 -12.78 -23.02
C ARG A 221 -5.54 -11.31 -23.31
N ASP A 222 -6.40 -10.40 -22.88
CA ASP A 222 -6.30 -8.98 -23.20
C ASP A 222 -5.28 -8.25 -22.31
N TRP A 223 -5.10 -8.66 -21.07
CA TRP A 223 -4.32 -7.93 -20.08
C TRP A 223 -3.06 -8.61 -19.57
N TYR A 224 -3.00 -9.96 -19.54
CA TYR A 224 -1.86 -10.72 -18.99
C TYR A 224 -0.86 -11.03 -20.09
N THR A 225 -0.09 -10.01 -20.48
CA THR A 225 0.86 -10.04 -21.59
C THR A 225 2.14 -9.31 -21.20
N PRO A 226 3.32 -9.71 -21.75
CA PRO A 226 4.61 -9.10 -21.37
C PRO A 226 4.63 -7.58 -21.46
N ASN A 227 4.09 -7.01 -22.54
CA ASN A 227 4.07 -5.57 -22.77
C ASN A 227 3.09 -4.78 -21.89
N ASN A 228 2.35 -5.45 -21.02
CA ASN A 228 1.51 -4.85 -19.96
C ASN A 228 1.99 -5.28 -18.57
N ALA A 229 3.22 -5.78 -18.47
CA ALA A 229 3.76 -6.31 -17.23
C ALA A 229 5.12 -5.70 -16.87
N ILE A 230 5.39 -5.65 -15.58
CA ILE A 230 6.67 -5.27 -15.01
C ILE A 230 7.13 -6.42 -14.12
N LEU A 231 8.30 -7.01 -14.43
CA LEU A 231 8.94 -8.03 -13.61
C LEU A 231 10.00 -7.38 -12.74
N ILE A 232 9.87 -7.54 -11.44
CA ILE A 232 10.80 -6.99 -10.45
C ILE A 232 11.44 -8.13 -9.69
N ILE A 233 12.76 -8.13 -9.59
CA ILE A 233 13.56 -9.13 -8.89
C ILE A 233 14.46 -8.40 -7.91
N VAL A 234 14.34 -8.70 -6.63
CA VAL A 234 15.16 -8.11 -5.56
C VAL A 234 15.71 -9.22 -4.68
N GLY A 235 17.01 -9.21 -4.40
CA GLY A 235 17.63 -10.17 -3.50
C GLY A 235 19.08 -10.51 -3.85
N ASP A 236 19.54 -11.63 -3.32
CA ASP A 236 20.91 -12.13 -3.54
C ASP A 236 21.05 -12.72 -4.95
N VAL A 237 21.18 -11.84 -5.91
CA VAL A 237 21.27 -12.15 -7.35
C VAL A 237 22.37 -11.31 -8.00
N ASP A 238 22.89 -11.79 -9.12
CA ASP A 238 23.70 -11.04 -10.05
C ASP A 238 22.81 -10.61 -11.24
N SER A 239 22.85 -9.35 -11.59
CA SER A 239 21.91 -8.74 -12.55
C SER A 239 22.08 -9.32 -13.96
N GLU A 240 23.31 -9.60 -14.42
CA GLU A 240 23.57 -10.08 -15.77
C GLU A 240 23.07 -11.52 -15.94
N SER A 241 23.46 -12.41 -15.04
CA SER A 241 23.05 -13.82 -15.08
C SER A 241 21.53 -13.97 -14.84
N THR A 242 20.95 -13.10 -14.04
CA THR A 242 19.50 -13.06 -13.81
C THR A 242 18.76 -12.62 -15.07
N LEU A 243 19.27 -11.60 -15.78
CA LEU A 243 18.67 -11.17 -17.04
C LEU A 243 18.66 -12.29 -18.09
N LEU A 244 19.75 -13.04 -18.20
CA LEU A 244 19.80 -14.20 -19.12
C LEU A 244 18.73 -15.24 -18.79
N GLN A 245 18.48 -15.49 -17.50
CA GLN A 245 17.39 -16.37 -17.06
C GLN A 245 16.00 -15.78 -17.39
N VAL A 246 15.79 -14.50 -17.18
CA VAL A 246 14.53 -13.82 -17.54
C VAL A 246 14.30 -13.91 -19.05
N GLN A 247 15.32 -13.65 -19.86
CA GLN A 247 15.25 -13.80 -21.33
C GLN A 247 14.88 -15.23 -21.73
N LYS A 248 15.47 -16.23 -21.09
CA LYS A 248 15.19 -17.66 -21.37
C LYS A 248 13.71 -18.01 -21.10
N TYR A 249 13.12 -17.51 -20.00
CA TYR A 249 11.77 -17.91 -19.60
C TYR A 249 10.67 -17.03 -20.20
N PHE A 250 10.94 -15.73 -20.36
CA PHE A 250 9.94 -14.75 -20.80
C PHE A 250 10.15 -14.25 -22.24
N GLY A 251 11.34 -14.40 -22.80
CA GLY A 251 11.71 -13.76 -24.07
C GLY A 251 10.83 -14.16 -25.26
N ASP A 252 10.42 -15.42 -25.33
CA ASP A 252 9.62 -15.97 -26.43
C ASP A 252 8.10 -15.78 -26.24
N ILE A 253 7.64 -15.24 -25.09
CA ILE A 253 6.23 -14.97 -24.88
C ILE A 253 5.81 -13.78 -25.75
N PRO A 254 4.83 -13.94 -26.66
CA PRO A 254 4.48 -12.87 -27.58
C PRO A 254 3.76 -11.72 -26.90
N ALA A 255 4.10 -10.49 -27.28
CA ALA A 255 3.33 -9.31 -26.95
C ALA A 255 1.93 -9.37 -27.57
N ARG A 256 0.95 -8.80 -26.90
CA ARG A 256 -0.43 -8.70 -27.39
C ARG A 256 -0.92 -7.25 -27.31
N LYS A 257 -1.88 -6.89 -28.14
CA LYS A 257 -2.53 -5.57 -28.07
C LYS A 257 -3.43 -5.53 -26.83
N THR A 258 -3.11 -4.63 -25.91
CA THR A 258 -3.94 -4.37 -24.72
C THR A 258 -5.05 -3.37 -25.04
N PRO A 259 -6.21 -3.46 -24.36
CA PRO A 259 -7.21 -2.41 -24.40
C PRO A 259 -6.67 -1.08 -23.82
N PRO A 260 -7.26 0.06 -24.18
CA PRO A 260 -6.96 1.31 -23.49
C PRO A 260 -7.42 1.24 -22.04
N ARG A 261 -6.65 1.83 -21.14
CA ARG A 261 -7.02 1.94 -19.73
C ARG A 261 -8.08 3.02 -19.53
N ASN A 262 -8.99 2.79 -18.61
CA ASN A 262 -10.02 3.77 -18.27
C ASN A 262 -9.41 5.03 -17.63
N ASP A 263 -10.10 6.16 -17.79
CA ASP A 263 -9.77 7.40 -17.10
C ASP A 263 -10.06 7.27 -15.60
N VAL A 264 -9.14 7.77 -14.81
CA VAL A 264 -9.19 7.74 -13.34
C VAL A 264 -9.06 9.13 -12.72
N LEU A 265 -9.15 10.18 -13.57
CA LEU A 265 -9.19 11.55 -13.10
C LEU A 265 -10.59 11.90 -12.58
N GLU A 266 -10.63 12.84 -11.66
CA GLU A 266 -11.86 13.42 -11.15
C GLU A 266 -11.99 14.87 -11.61
N PHE A 267 -13.20 15.38 -11.71
CA PHE A 267 -13.41 16.79 -12.05
C PHE A 267 -12.91 17.71 -10.95
N ASP A 268 -12.40 18.87 -11.33
CA ASP A 268 -12.08 19.93 -10.38
C ASP A 268 -13.39 20.48 -9.77
N ARG A 269 -13.42 20.60 -8.43
CA ARG A 269 -14.53 21.17 -7.67
C ARG A 269 -15.87 20.50 -7.96
N VAL A 270 -15.94 19.23 -7.64
CA VAL A 270 -17.12 18.37 -7.89
C VAL A 270 -18.38 18.83 -7.15
N GLY A 271 -18.24 19.70 -6.16
CA GLY A 271 -19.29 20.13 -5.23
C GLY A 271 -19.31 19.32 -3.94
N TYR A 272 -19.86 19.90 -2.88
CA TYR A 272 -20.02 19.20 -1.59
C TYR A 272 -20.97 18.02 -1.72
N ARG A 273 -20.59 16.88 -1.18
CA ARG A 273 -21.37 15.64 -1.20
C ARG A 273 -21.54 15.10 0.21
N HIS A 274 -22.77 14.75 0.55
CA HIS A 274 -23.12 14.24 1.87
C HIS A 274 -24.02 13.02 1.75
N MET A 275 -23.78 12.02 2.62
CA MET A 275 -24.60 10.83 2.73
C MET A 275 -24.81 10.47 4.20
N GLU A 276 -26.00 10.03 4.54
CA GLU A 276 -26.32 9.43 5.83
C GLU A 276 -26.74 7.98 5.64
N LEU A 277 -26.17 7.09 6.44
CA LEU A 277 -26.49 5.67 6.44
C LEU A 277 -26.79 5.17 7.84
N ASN A 278 -27.90 4.44 7.96
CA ASN A 278 -28.22 3.69 9.18
C ASN A 278 -27.97 2.21 8.90
N LEU A 279 -26.94 1.64 9.52
CA LEU A 279 -26.54 0.24 9.38
C LEU A 279 -26.38 -0.40 10.78
N PRO A 280 -26.37 -1.74 10.89
CA PRO A 280 -26.24 -2.43 12.16
C PRO A 280 -24.80 -2.31 12.73
N VAL A 281 -24.39 -1.10 13.04
CA VAL A 281 -23.15 -0.78 13.76
C VAL A 281 -23.48 -0.50 15.23
N GLN A 282 -22.52 -0.76 16.13
CA GLN A 282 -22.67 -0.43 17.54
C GLN A 282 -22.29 1.02 17.85
N VAL A 283 -21.34 1.58 17.11
CA VAL A 283 -20.76 2.90 17.32
C VAL A 283 -20.86 3.69 16.03
N PRO A 284 -21.32 4.94 16.06
CA PRO A 284 -21.33 5.83 14.90
C PRO A 284 -19.92 6.00 14.32
N ASN A 285 -19.82 6.25 13.01
CA ASN A 285 -18.57 6.58 12.35
C ASN A 285 -18.76 7.74 11.36
N LEU A 286 -17.84 8.67 11.40
CA LEU A 286 -17.74 9.78 10.46
C LEU A 286 -16.65 9.47 9.42
N TYR A 287 -16.99 9.60 8.14
CA TYR A 287 -16.02 9.60 7.04
C TYR A 287 -16.03 10.98 6.38
N MET A 288 -14.85 11.52 6.16
CA MET A 288 -14.63 12.75 5.39
C MET A 288 -13.54 12.52 4.36
N ALA A 289 -13.65 13.08 3.16
CA ALA A 289 -12.58 13.02 2.17
C ALA A 289 -12.60 14.25 1.27
N TRP A 290 -11.42 14.74 0.95
CA TRP A 290 -11.21 15.78 -0.07
C TRP A 290 -10.56 15.15 -1.31
N ASN A 291 -11.10 15.48 -2.49
CA ASN A 291 -10.43 15.15 -3.75
C ASN A 291 -9.14 15.97 -3.85
N VAL A 292 -8.03 15.28 -4.00
CA VAL A 292 -6.69 15.86 -4.05
C VAL A 292 -5.87 15.21 -5.17
N ARG A 293 -4.77 15.85 -5.57
CA ARG A 293 -3.90 15.32 -6.61
C ARG A 293 -2.91 14.29 -6.03
N SER A 294 -2.48 13.36 -6.89
CA SER A 294 -1.32 12.49 -6.68
C SER A 294 -0.06 13.12 -7.26
N LEU A 295 1.10 12.48 -7.11
CA LEU A 295 2.34 12.88 -7.82
C LEU A 295 2.20 12.80 -9.34
N VAL A 296 1.36 11.89 -9.84
CA VAL A 296 1.11 11.71 -11.28
C VAL A 296 0.23 12.83 -11.85
N THR A 297 -0.74 13.32 -11.07
CA THR A 297 -1.76 14.25 -11.54
C THR A 297 -1.54 15.70 -11.10
N ALA A 298 -0.67 15.94 -10.13
CA ALA A 298 -0.36 17.27 -9.64
C ALA A 298 0.43 18.08 -10.69
N LYS A 299 -0.05 19.29 -11.00
CA LYS A 299 0.69 20.23 -11.85
C LYS A 299 2.05 20.65 -11.22
N ASN A 300 2.06 20.73 -9.89
CA ASN A 300 3.27 20.95 -9.09
C ASN A 300 3.45 19.75 -8.17
N PRO A 301 4.48 18.90 -8.36
CA PRO A 301 4.74 17.74 -7.48
C PRO A 301 4.87 18.10 -6.00
N GLN A 302 5.27 19.33 -5.67
CA GLN A 302 5.35 19.82 -4.31
C GLN A 302 4.01 19.76 -3.57
N ASP A 303 2.87 19.83 -4.29
CA ASP A 303 1.56 19.71 -3.69
C ASP A 303 1.34 18.31 -3.09
N ALA A 304 1.76 17.25 -3.79
CA ALA A 304 1.62 15.88 -3.30
C ALA A 304 2.59 15.59 -2.13
N TYR A 305 3.79 16.16 -2.16
CA TYR A 305 4.70 16.08 -1.01
C TYR A 305 4.11 16.80 0.21
N ALA A 306 3.60 18.02 0.03
CA ALA A 306 2.96 18.77 1.10
C ALA A 306 1.70 18.05 1.65
N LEU A 307 0.85 17.46 0.80
CA LEU A 307 -0.30 16.63 1.22
C LEU A 307 0.14 15.43 2.07
N THR A 308 1.27 14.80 1.71
CA THR A 308 1.85 13.71 2.52
C THR A 308 2.29 14.20 3.90
N ILE A 309 2.95 15.35 3.98
CA ILE A 309 3.34 15.92 5.28
C ILE A 309 2.10 16.38 6.06
N ILE A 310 1.12 17.02 5.44
CA ILE A 310 -0.17 17.36 6.07
C ILE A 310 -0.83 16.13 6.69
N LYS A 311 -0.93 15.03 5.92
CA LYS A 311 -1.46 13.76 6.44
C LYS A 311 -0.73 13.34 7.71
N ASN A 312 0.60 13.44 7.74
CA ASN A 312 1.40 13.05 8.89
C ASN A 312 1.35 14.05 10.06
N VAL A 313 1.18 15.34 9.82
CA VAL A 313 0.88 16.36 10.84
C VAL A 313 -0.45 16.04 11.51
N LEU A 314 -1.45 15.69 10.72
CA LEU A 314 -2.80 15.38 11.22
C LEU A 314 -2.84 14.03 11.96
N ASP A 315 -2.20 12.99 11.39
CA ASP A 315 -2.19 11.63 11.99
C ASP A 315 -0.92 10.84 11.62
N SER A 316 0.02 10.80 12.55
CA SER A 316 1.23 9.94 12.47
C SER A 316 1.58 9.31 13.82
N GLY A 317 0.59 9.14 14.69
CA GLY A 317 0.72 8.57 16.02
C GLY A 317 0.33 9.56 17.13
N ILE A 318 0.61 9.21 18.37
CA ILE A 318 0.07 9.84 19.60
C ILE A 318 0.28 11.37 19.65
N SER A 319 1.36 11.88 19.12
CA SER A 319 1.70 13.32 19.13
C SER A 319 1.27 14.08 17.87
N SER A 320 0.48 13.48 17.00
CA SER A 320 -0.11 14.16 15.86
C SER A 320 -1.32 15.01 16.26
N ARG A 321 -1.60 16.08 15.50
CA ARG A 321 -2.57 17.11 15.93
C ARG A 321 -3.95 16.56 16.26
N LEU A 322 -4.51 15.70 15.40
CA LEU A 322 -5.87 15.18 15.63
C LEU A 322 -5.92 14.18 16.78
N GLN A 323 -4.89 13.32 16.95
CA GLN A 323 -4.81 12.40 18.08
C GLN A 323 -4.64 13.16 19.40
N ASP A 324 -3.77 14.16 19.42
CA ASP A 324 -3.50 14.95 20.62
C ASP A 324 -4.72 15.78 21.01
N ARG A 325 -5.21 16.62 20.08
CA ARG A 325 -6.23 17.66 20.39
C ARG A 325 -7.65 17.11 20.47
N LEU A 326 -8.03 16.16 19.61
CA LEU A 326 -9.41 15.69 19.52
C LEU A 326 -9.65 14.39 20.29
N VAL A 327 -8.64 13.51 20.41
CA VAL A 327 -8.79 12.24 21.13
C VAL A 327 -8.36 12.41 22.60
N ARG A 328 -7.18 12.98 22.86
CA ARG A 328 -6.63 13.04 24.22
C ARG A 328 -7.12 14.24 25.02
N ASP A 329 -7.06 15.46 24.45
CA ASP A 329 -7.35 16.70 25.17
C ASP A 329 -8.86 16.96 25.22
N LYS A 330 -9.48 17.26 24.07
CA LYS A 330 -10.91 17.60 23.99
C LYS A 330 -11.84 16.41 24.18
N LYS A 331 -11.33 15.19 23.96
CA LYS A 331 -12.08 13.91 24.04
C LYS A 331 -13.38 13.92 23.23
N VAL A 332 -13.36 14.58 22.10
CA VAL A 332 -14.47 14.62 21.14
C VAL A 332 -14.54 13.31 20.34
N LEU A 333 -13.39 12.68 20.14
CA LEU A 333 -13.23 11.43 19.41
C LEU A 333 -12.61 10.35 20.29
N THR A 334 -12.98 9.09 20.05
CA THR A 334 -12.31 7.93 20.63
C THR A 334 -11.21 7.40 19.74
N ALA A 335 -11.34 7.58 18.42
CA ALA A 335 -10.33 7.21 17.44
C ALA A 335 -10.46 8.06 16.19
N ILE A 336 -9.32 8.28 15.51
CA ILE A 336 -9.26 8.97 14.23
C ILE A 336 -8.12 8.37 13.41
N SER A 337 -8.31 8.29 12.09
CA SER A 337 -7.26 7.93 11.15
C SER A 337 -7.32 8.82 9.91
N VAL A 338 -6.15 9.17 9.37
CA VAL A 338 -6.02 9.95 8.13
C VAL A 338 -5.23 9.15 7.12
N SER A 339 -5.69 9.11 5.89
CA SER A 339 -5.02 8.43 4.78
C SER A 339 -4.91 9.32 3.55
N TYR A 340 -3.80 9.16 2.83
CA TYR A 340 -3.54 9.76 1.52
C TYR A 340 -2.52 8.88 0.79
N ASP A 341 -2.76 8.58 -0.47
CA ASP A 341 -1.81 7.87 -1.33
C ASP A 341 -1.26 8.85 -2.40
N PRO A 342 0.03 9.23 -2.32
CA PRO A 342 0.65 10.12 -3.28
C PRO A 342 0.99 9.46 -4.61
N TYR A 343 0.98 8.13 -4.70
CA TYR A 343 1.52 7.39 -5.85
C TYR A 343 0.43 6.89 -6.81
N ASN A 344 -0.84 7.19 -6.57
CA ASN A 344 -1.92 6.79 -7.45
C ASN A 344 -1.74 7.28 -8.89
N ARG A 345 -2.09 6.45 -9.87
CA ARG A 345 -2.12 6.81 -11.30
C ARG A 345 -3.08 7.98 -11.60
N GLY A 346 -4.21 8.04 -10.90
CA GLY A 346 -5.21 9.10 -10.98
C GLY A 346 -5.19 10.00 -9.74
N ASP A 347 -6.26 10.79 -9.61
CA ASP A 347 -6.47 11.62 -8.44
C ASP A 347 -6.68 10.79 -7.19
N SER A 348 -6.31 11.35 -6.04
CA SER A 348 -6.37 10.68 -4.76
C SER A 348 -7.41 11.33 -3.84
N LEU A 349 -7.62 10.72 -2.69
CA LEU A 349 -8.37 11.32 -1.58
C LEU A 349 -7.43 11.52 -0.39
N LEU A 350 -7.53 12.69 0.26
CA LEU A 350 -7.14 12.78 1.65
C LEU A 350 -8.38 12.47 2.48
N SER A 351 -8.38 11.30 3.12
CA SER A 351 -9.55 10.74 3.81
C SER A 351 -9.33 10.69 5.31
N ILE A 352 -10.39 10.98 6.05
CA ILE A 352 -10.46 10.89 7.51
C ILE A 352 -11.59 9.92 7.88
N SER A 353 -11.30 8.98 8.78
CA SER A 353 -12.31 8.17 9.46
C SER A 353 -12.21 8.41 10.96
N ALA A 354 -13.33 8.74 11.60
CA ALA A 354 -13.36 9.13 13.01
C ALA A 354 -14.53 8.47 13.75
N LEU A 355 -14.27 8.04 14.98
CA LEU A 355 -15.27 7.53 15.92
C LEU A 355 -15.52 8.61 16.99
N PRO A 356 -16.73 9.19 17.06
CA PRO A 356 -17.08 10.13 18.13
C PRO A 356 -17.05 9.46 19.50
N THR A 357 -16.81 10.25 20.53
CA THR A 357 -17.01 9.84 21.93
C THR A 357 -18.51 9.77 22.22
N ASP A 358 -18.91 8.92 23.16
CA ASP A 358 -20.29 8.81 23.61
C ASP A 358 -20.87 10.18 23.94
N GLY A 359 -22.08 10.47 23.43
CA GLY A 359 -22.76 11.74 23.59
C GLY A 359 -22.33 12.87 22.64
N VAL A 360 -21.29 12.64 21.80
CA VAL A 360 -20.87 13.59 20.78
C VAL A 360 -21.56 13.24 19.44
N SER A 361 -22.23 14.22 18.84
CA SER A 361 -22.88 14.03 17.53
C SER A 361 -21.86 13.94 16.40
N LEU A 362 -22.24 13.28 15.28
CA LEU A 362 -21.41 13.24 14.07
C LEU A 362 -21.15 14.64 13.50
N GLN A 363 -22.14 15.54 13.65
CA GLN A 363 -22.03 16.94 13.27
C GLN A 363 -20.99 17.70 14.10
N ASP A 364 -20.95 17.48 15.42
CA ASP A 364 -19.98 18.13 16.29
C ASP A 364 -18.57 17.56 16.08
N ALA A 365 -18.47 16.26 15.81
CA ALA A 365 -17.22 15.62 15.41
C ALA A 365 -16.69 16.20 14.09
N GLU A 366 -17.55 16.35 13.06
CA GLU A 366 -17.18 16.99 11.78
C GLU A 366 -16.69 18.42 12.00
N LYS A 367 -17.43 19.24 12.77
CA LYS A 367 -17.03 20.63 13.08
C LYS A 367 -15.68 20.70 13.80
N ALA A 368 -15.43 19.79 14.75
CA ALA A 368 -14.17 19.73 15.47
C ALA A 368 -12.99 19.41 14.54
N ILE A 369 -13.16 18.41 13.65
CA ILE A 369 -12.15 18.06 12.65
C ILE A 369 -11.95 19.23 11.67
N GLN A 370 -13.04 19.82 11.15
CA GLN A 370 -12.96 20.94 10.22
C GLN A 370 -12.22 22.13 10.83
N SER A 371 -12.42 22.41 12.12
CA SER A 371 -11.71 23.47 12.83
C SER A 371 -10.19 23.25 12.84
N GLU A 372 -9.74 22.01 13.06
CA GLU A 372 -8.31 21.68 13.01
C GLU A 372 -7.72 21.77 11.57
N ILE A 373 -8.52 21.42 10.55
CA ILE A 373 -8.16 21.63 9.14
C ILE A 373 -8.08 23.12 8.79
N ASP A 374 -9.01 23.94 9.30
CA ASP A 374 -9.02 25.38 9.05
C ASP A 374 -7.82 26.10 9.69
N LEU A 375 -7.30 25.60 10.81
CA LEU A 375 -6.04 26.09 11.38
C LEU A 375 -4.86 25.93 10.42
N LEU A 376 -4.81 24.87 9.59
CA LEU A 376 -3.76 24.72 8.58
C LEU A 376 -3.86 25.78 7.47
N LYS A 377 -5.02 26.40 7.26
CA LYS A 377 -5.24 27.44 6.26
C LYS A 377 -4.95 28.83 6.80
N THR A 378 -5.28 29.08 8.06
CA THR A 378 -5.26 30.40 8.67
C THR A 378 -3.98 30.68 9.44
N GLU A 379 -3.36 29.65 10.00
CA GLU A 379 -2.16 29.76 10.81
C GLU A 379 -0.97 29.09 10.11
N LEU A 380 0.17 29.73 10.13
CA LEU A 380 1.41 29.11 9.65
C LEU A 380 1.87 28.08 10.68
N ILE A 381 2.02 26.82 10.27
CA ILE A 381 2.56 25.77 11.13
C ILE A 381 4.01 26.08 11.50
N GLN A 382 4.44 25.75 12.72
CA GLN A 382 5.80 25.97 13.17
C GLN A 382 6.78 25.12 12.37
N ALA A 383 7.92 25.69 11.97
CA ALA A 383 8.91 24.99 11.17
C ALA A 383 9.42 23.72 11.86
N GLU A 384 9.64 23.80 13.19
CA GLU A 384 10.10 22.68 14.01
C GLU A 384 9.10 21.51 14.03
N GLU A 385 7.80 21.78 13.92
CA GLU A 385 6.78 20.73 13.81
C GLU A 385 6.87 20.04 12.45
N VAL A 386 7.05 20.79 11.37
CA VAL A 386 7.23 20.25 10.01
C VAL A 386 8.49 19.38 9.96
N GLU A 387 9.62 19.89 10.44
CA GLU A 387 10.90 19.18 10.49
C GLU A 387 10.78 17.86 11.27
N ARG A 388 10.18 17.89 12.46
CA ARG A 388 9.99 16.70 13.29
C ARG A 388 9.10 15.65 12.60
N VAL A 389 8.00 16.07 11.99
CA VAL A 389 7.07 15.17 11.30
C VAL A 389 7.72 14.59 10.05
N THR A 390 8.42 15.41 9.29
CA THR A 390 9.15 15.00 8.08
C THR A 390 10.26 14.02 8.42
N ALA A 391 11.08 14.30 9.42
CA ALA A 391 12.15 13.39 9.86
C ALA A 391 11.62 12.02 10.27
N LYS A 392 10.52 11.97 11.02
CA LYS A 392 9.84 10.72 11.39
C LYS A 392 9.32 9.98 10.16
N PHE A 393 8.67 10.68 9.25
CA PHE A 393 8.13 10.08 8.02
C PHE A 393 9.25 9.52 7.13
N VAL A 394 10.30 10.29 6.89
CA VAL A 394 11.48 9.89 6.12
C VAL A 394 12.16 8.68 6.75
N SER A 395 12.33 8.66 8.08
CA SER A 395 12.87 7.49 8.77
C SER A 395 12.05 6.24 8.51
N ASN A 396 10.72 6.32 8.61
CA ASN A 396 9.83 5.19 8.33
C ASN A 396 9.91 4.75 6.86
N LEU A 397 10.03 5.70 5.92
CA LEU A 397 10.21 5.43 4.50
C LEU A 397 11.52 4.66 4.24
N VAL A 398 12.62 5.10 4.85
CA VAL A 398 13.92 4.40 4.76
C VAL A 398 13.84 3.00 5.36
N TYR A 399 13.26 2.86 6.56
CA TYR A 399 13.09 1.54 7.21
C TYR A 399 12.20 0.60 6.40
N SER A 400 11.19 1.12 5.69
CA SER A 400 10.32 0.28 4.84
C SER A 400 11.08 -0.36 3.66
N GLN A 401 12.29 0.12 3.35
CA GLN A 401 13.17 -0.40 2.31
C GLN A 401 14.25 -1.34 2.86
N ASP A 402 14.23 -1.66 4.15
CA ASP A 402 15.24 -2.53 4.74
C ASP A 402 15.08 -3.99 4.32
N ASP A 403 13.88 -4.45 4.06
CA ASP A 403 13.64 -5.79 3.54
C ASP A 403 13.38 -5.80 2.03
N ILE A 404 13.62 -6.96 1.42
CA ILE A 404 13.47 -7.14 -0.05
C ILE A 404 12.00 -7.01 -0.50
N ALA A 405 11.04 -7.32 0.35
CA ALA A 405 9.61 -7.19 0.03
C ALA A 405 9.17 -5.72 -0.01
N GLY A 406 9.62 -4.92 0.96
CA GLY A 406 9.40 -3.47 0.98
C GLY A 406 9.99 -2.78 -0.25
N GLN A 407 11.23 -3.13 -0.62
CA GLN A 407 11.88 -2.61 -1.82
C GLN A 407 11.10 -2.98 -3.08
N THR A 408 10.76 -4.26 -3.25
CA THR A 408 10.04 -4.77 -4.43
C THR A 408 8.68 -4.10 -4.57
N LYS A 409 7.96 -3.93 -3.45
CA LYS A 409 6.66 -3.27 -3.41
C LYS A 409 6.75 -1.78 -3.78
N MET A 410 7.77 -1.07 -3.28
CA MET A 410 7.94 0.36 -3.58
C MET A 410 8.27 0.56 -5.07
N ILE A 411 9.23 -0.21 -5.60
CA ILE A 411 9.58 -0.19 -7.03
C ILE A 411 8.33 -0.45 -7.89
N GLY A 412 7.59 -1.52 -7.58
CA GLY A 412 6.39 -1.89 -8.34
C GLY A 412 5.30 -0.84 -8.27
N ASN A 413 5.04 -0.28 -7.09
CA ASN A 413 4.01 0.74 -6.93
C ASN A 413 4.34 2.02 -7.70
N LEU A 414 5.60 2.46 -7.70
CA LEU A 414 6.01 3.63 -8.47
C LEU A 414 5.85 3.36 -9.98
N GLU A 415 6.44 2.29 -10.48
CA GLU A 415 6.47 1.97 -11.89
C GLU A 415 5.09 1.71 -12.52
N ILE A 416 4.25 0.95 -11.83
CA ILE A 416 2.92 0.58 -12.36
C ILE A 416 1.96 1.78 -12.44
N ASN A 417 2.20 2.79 -11.65
CA ASN A 417 1.44 4.04 -11.66
C ASN A 417 2.05 5.13 -12.56
N GLY A 418 3.15 4.83 -13.28
CA GLY A 418 3.77 5.75 -14.23
C GLY A 418 4.82 6.67 -13.63
N LEU A 419 5.29 6.36 -12.41
CA LEU A 419 6.43 7.01 -11.77
C LEU A 419 7.70 6.16 -11.95
N SER A 420 8.87 6.78 -11.94
CA SER A 420 10.13 6.02 -12.00
C SER A 420 10.49 5.45 -10.63
N PHE A 421 10.96 4.20 -10.58
CA PHE A 421 11.50 3.62 -9.35
C PHE A 421 12.67 4.43 -8.77
N ARG A 422 13.39 5.20 -9.60
CA ARG A 422 14.49 6.07 -9.15
C ARG A 422 14.03 7.12 -8.15
N LEU A 423 12.77 7.50 -8.23
CA LEU A 423 12.15 8.40 -7.26
C LEU A 423 12.26 7.85 -5.82
N MET A 424 12.31 6.53 -5.64
CA MET A 424 12.44 5.90 -4.31
C MET A 424 13.64 6.44 -3.51
N ASP A 425 14.77 6.65 -4.18
CA ASP A 425 16.01 7.11 -3.54
C ASP A 425 16.02 8.66 -3.38
N GLU A 426 15.15 9.37 -4.10
CA GLU A 426 15.01 10.83 -4.08
C GLU A 426 13.92 11.33 -3.12
N LEU A 427 12.91 10.49 -2.83
CA LEU A 427 11.78 10.85 -1.99
C LEU A 427 12.16 11.51 -0.65
N PRO A 428 13.15 11.01 0.12
CA PRO A 428 13.57 11.65 1.37
C PRO A 428 13.88 13.13 1.19
N LYS A 429 14.67 13.48 0.17
CA LYS A 429 15.05 14.87 -0.13
C LYS A 429 13.85 15.71 -0.54
N HIS A 430 12.94 15.17 -1.34
CA HIS A 430 11.73 15.89 -1.75
C HIS A 430 10.85 16.23 -0.56
N PHE A 431 10.65 15.30 0.37
CA PHE A 431 9.85 15.58 1.57
C PHE A 431 10.51 16.61 2.49
N GLU A 432 11.84 16.63 2.58
CA GLU A 432 12.60 17.62 3.35
C GLU A 432 12.50 19.06 2.80
N THR A 433 12.09 19.23 1.54
CA THR A 433 11.88 20.57 0.94
C THR A 433 10.50 21.17 1.27
N VAL A 434 9.60 20.43 1.92
CA VAL A 434 8.26 20.93 2.24
C VAL A 434 8.33 21.99 3.33
N THR A 435 7.82 23.17 3.04
CA THR A 435 7.82 24.33 3.93
C THR A 435 6.46 24.54 4.62
N PRO A 436 6.40 25.28 5.74
CA PRO A 436 5.15 25.74 6.32
C PRO A 436 4.22 26.47 5.33
N GLN A 437 4.80 27.24 4.42
CA GLN A 437 4.09 27.96 3.37
C GLN A 437 3.46 27.02 2.35
N ASP A 438 4.15 25.93 1.98
CA ASP A 438 3.57 24.89 1.12
C ASP A 438 2.36 24.23 1.77
N ILE A 439 2.45 23.89 3.05
CA ILE A 439 1.35 23.31 3.83
C ILE A 439 0.13 24.23 3.82
N GLN A 440 0.31 25.51 4.13
CA GLN A 440 -0.77 26.49 4.15
C GLN A 440 -1.36 26.71 2.75
N ARG A 441 -0.55 26.85 1.72
CA ARG A 441 -0.97 27.01 0.32
C ARG A 441 -1.80 25.81 -0.14
N VAL A 442 -1.31 24.62 0.12
CA VAL A 442 -1.96 23.34 -0.27
C VAL A 442 -3.25 23.14 0.51
N ALA A 443 -3.28 23.44 1.83
CA ALA A 443 -4.50 23.39 2.63
C ALA A 443 -5.58 24.33 2.07
N ASN A 444 -5.22 25.56 1.69
CA ASN A 444 -6.15 26.51 1.08
C ASN A 444 -6.64 26.07 -0.30
N SER A 445 -5.81 25.38 -1.07
CA SER A 445 -6.14 24.94 -2.44
C SER A 445 -7.07 23.74 -2.46
N TYR A 446 -6.85 22.76 -1.59
CA TYR A 446 -7.53 21.46 -1.68
C TYR A 446 -8.61 21.24 -0.61
N PHE A 447 -8.47 21.77 0.62
CA PHE A 447 -9.46 21.53 1.68
C PHE A 447 -10.60 22.54 1.62
N VAL A 448 -11.14 22.72 0.43
CA VAL A 448 -12.32 23.53 0.18
C VAL A 448 -13.59 22.69 0.21
N ARG A 449 -14.73 23.32 0.51
CA ARG A 449 -16.02 22.63 0.60
C ARG A 449 -16.40 21.91 -0.69
N ASP A 450 -16.07 22.48 -1.83
CA ASP A 450 -16.40 21.89 -3.15
C ASP A 450 -15.66 20.58 -3.44
N ASN A 451 -14.57 20.28 -2.72
CA ASN A 451 -13.84 19.02 -2.84
C ASN A 451 -14.24 18.01 -1.76
N LEU A 452 -15.10 18.39 -0.80
CA LEU A 452 -15.41 17.58 0.38
C LEU A 452 -16.57 16.62 0.12
N SER A 453 -16.36 15.38 0.52
CA SER A 453 -17.42 14.38 0.73
C SER A 453 -17.48 14.00 2.20
N THR A 454 -18.69 13.83 2.74
CA THR A 454 -18.90 13.34 4.11
C THR A 454 -19.90 12.20 4.12
N LEU A 455 -19.70 11.23 5.01
CA LEU A 455 -20.68 10.19 5.29
C LEU A 455 -20.83 10.03 6.80
N TYR A 456 -22.08 10.08 7.26
CA TYR A 456 -22.50 9.78 8.61
C TYR A 456 -23.03 8.35 8.67
N LEU A 457 -22.30 7.48 9.33
CA LEU A 457 -22.76 6.13 9.63
C LEU A 457 -23.29 6.08 11.06
N SER A 458 -24.58 5.82 11.20
CA SER A 458 -25.25 5.70 12.48
C SER A 458 -25.79 4.30 12.71
N PRO A 459 -25.94 3.87 13.98
CA PRO A 459 -26.70 2.67 14.33
C PRO A 459 -28.12 2.75 13.78
N VAL A 460 -28.67 1.59 13.41
CA VAL A 460 -30.12 1.50 13.12
C VAL A 460 -30.88 1.91 14.38
N PRO A 461 -31.83 2.85 14.30
CA PRO A 461 -32.67 3.19 15.44
C PRO A 461 -33.34 1.93 15.98
N PRO A 462 -33.48 1.77 17.32
CA PRO A 462 -34.23 0.65 17.87
C PRO A 462 -35.64 0.70 17.28
N GLU A 463 -36.11 -0.45 16.73
CA GLU A 463 -37.49 -0.56 16.31
C GLU A 463 -38.38 -0.12 17.49
N ASN A 464 -39.18 0.92 17.30
CA ASN A 464 -40.25 1.24 18.24
C ASN A 464 -41.16 0.02 18.26
N LYS A 465 -40.95 -0.88 19.22
CA LYS A 465 -41.98 -1.87 19.55
C LYS A 465 -43.21 -1.03 19.98
N ALA A 466 -44.06 -0.75 19.02
CA ALA A 466 -45.37 -0.20 19.29
C ALA A 466 -46.01 -1.16 20.31
N GLN A 467 -46.27 -0.60 21.49
CA GLN A 467 -47.03 -1.22 22.56
C GLN A 467 -48.49 -1.49 22.12
#